data_e359d559f60473a6866f5762d4c65876
#
_entry.id   e359d559f60473a6866f5762d4c65876
#
_cell.length_a   1.000
_cell.length_b   1.000
_cell.length_c   1.000
_cell.angle_alpha   90.00
_cell.angle_beta   90.00
_cell.angle_gamma   90.00
#
_symmetry.space_group_name_H-M   'P 1'
#
loop_
_entity.id
_entity.type
_entity.pdbx_description
1 polymer ?
#
loop_
_entity_poly.entity_id
_entity_poly.type
_entity_poly.pdbx_seq_one_letter_code
_entity_poly.pdbx_strand_id
1 'polypeptide(L)' 'MTTSTTLQVPEVHCEHCKTSLEGAVGDLGGVSRVEVSVPDATLDVSFDDATIDLDTIKQTIEEQGYAVFG' A
#
# COMPACT_ATOMS: atom_id res chain seq x y z
N MET A 1 -15.42 1.46 -9.23
CA MET A 1 -15.25 -0.01 -9.18
C MET A 1 -14.01 -0.34 -8.37
N THR A 2 -14.08 -1.43 -7.64
CA THR A 2 -12.95 -1.82 -6.80
C THR A 2 -11.90 -2.53 -7.64
N THR A 3 -10.67 -2.07 -7.50
CA THR A 3 -9.51 -2.64 -8.17
C THR A 3 -8.54 -3.15 -7.11
N SER A 4 -8.01 -4.35 -7.32
CA SER A 4 -7.02 -4.92 -6.41
C SER A 4 -5.70 -5.05 -7.14
N THR A 5 -4.61 -4.72 -6.47
CA THR A 5 -3.28 -4.84 -7.04
C THR A 5 -2.28 -5.19 -5.96
N THR A 6 -1.15 -5.74 -6.38
CA THR A 6 -0.06 -6.09 -5.48
C THR A 6 1.16 -5.26 -5.87
N LEU A 7 1.72 -4.58 -4.90
CA LEU A 7 2.92 -3.76 -5.07
C LEU A 7 4.07 -4.40 -4.32
N GLN A 8 5.28 -4.22 -4.83
CA GLN A 8 6.47 -4.72 -4.16
C GLN A 8 7.10 -3.58 -3.37
N VAL A 9 7.30 -3.82 -2.08
CA VAL A 9 7.90 -2.84 -1.18
C VAL A 9 9.08 -3.53 -0.48
N PRO A 10 10.22 -3.68 -1.18
CA PRO A 10 11.32 -4.52 -0.68
C PRO A 10 11.91 -4.07 0.65
N GLU A 11 11.69 -2.84 1.03
CA GLU A 11 12.22 -2.32 2.29
C GLU A 11 11.38 -2.68 3.50
N VAL A 12 10.19 -3.22 3.31
CA VAL A 12 9.37 -3.67 4.42
C VAL A 12 9.90 -5.02 4.90
N HIS A 13 10.32 -5.08 6.15
CA HIS A 13 10.95 -6.29 6.69
C HIS A 13 10.68 -6.51 8.18
N CYS A 14 9.74 -5.78 8.76
CA CYS A 14 9.36 -5.96 10.15
C CYS A 14 7.88 -5.61 10.35
N GLU A 15 7.34 -6.05 11.46
CA GLU A 15 5.93 -5.82 11.82
C GLU A 15 5.61 -4.34 11.94
N HIS A 16 6.55 -3.56 12.44
CA HIS A 16 6.35 -2.13 12.60
C HIS A 16 6.19 -1.44 11.23
N CYS A 17 6.99 -1.84 10.26
CA CYS A 17 6.89 -1.33 8.90
C CYS A 17 5.54 -1.69 8.29
N LYS A 18 5.11 -2.93 8.49
CA LYS A 18 3.82 -3.40 8.02
C LYS A 18 2.69 -2.54 8.58
N THR A 19 2.67 -2.34 9.90
CA THR A 19 1.64 -1.56 10.57
C THR A 19 1.62 -0.12 10.08
N SER A 20 2.79 0.49 9.91
CA SER A 20 2.90 1.86 9.44
C SER A 20 2.33 2.03 8.04
N LEU A 21 2.66 1.13 7.14
CA LEU A 21 2.15 1.19 5.77
C LEU A 21 0.64 0.92 5.71
N GLU A 22 0.17 -0.07 6.45
CA GLU A 22 -1.25 -0.38 6.48
C GLU A 22 -2.04 0.81 7.02
N GLY A 23 -1.52 1.48 8.04
CA GLY A 23 -2.17 2.66 8.58
C GLY A 23 -2.20 3.82 7.59
N ALA A 24 -1.06 4.11 6.97
CA ALA A 24 -0.95 5.23 6.04
C ALA A 24 -1.81 5.04 4.79
N VAL A 25 -1.74 3.86 4.20
CA VAL A 25 -2.49 3.57 2.97
C VAL A 25 -3.97 3.38 3.29
N GLY A 26 -4.27 2.71 4.39
CA GLY A 26 -5.66 2.47 4.78
C GLY A 26 -6.43 3.74 5.12
N ASP A 27 -5.72 4.80 5.48
CA ASP A 27 -6.33 6.10 5.79
C ASP A 27 -6.76 6.87 4.54
N LEU A 28 -6.32 6.45 3.37
CA LEU A 28 -6.66 7.15 2.14
C LEU A 28 -8.12 6.94 1.77
N GLY A 29 -8.81 8.02 1.39
CA GLY A 29 -10.18 7.91 0.92
C GLY A 29 -10.22 7.10 -0.37
N GLY A 30 -11.08 6.09 -0.42
CA GLY A 30 -11.20 5.22 -1.58
C GLY A 30 -10.51 3.88 -1.43
N VAL A 31 -9.65 3.73 -0.42
CA VAL A 31 -9.01 2.43 -0.14
C VAL A 31 -9.95 1.62 0.74
N SER A 32 -10.35 0.44 0.27
CA SER A 32 -11.23 -0.45 1.03
C SER A 32 -10.44 -1.48 1.83
N ARG A 33 -9.25 -1.83 1.38
CA ARG A 33 -8.45 -2.83 2.08
C ARG A 33 -6.99 -2.68 1.72
N VAL A 34 -6.13 -2.89 2.70
CA VAL A 34 -4.69 -2.95 2.48
C VAL A 34 -4.12 -4.06 3.38
N GLU A 35 -3.22 -4.85 2.82
CA GLU A 35 -2.57 -5.93 3.55
C GLU A 35 -1.11 -5.99 3.12
N VAL A 36 -0.22 -5.97 4.09
CA VAL A 36 1.21 -6.05 3.83
C VAL A 36 1.71 -7.41 4.28
N SER A 37 2.48 -8.07 3.44
CA SER A 37 3.10 -9.35 3.76
C SER A 37 4.60 -9.12 3.98
N VAL A 38 5.05 -9.25 5.21
CA VAL A 38 6.46 -9.02 5.56
C VAL A 38 7.37 -10.08 4.92
N PRO A 39 7.02 -11.40 4.97
CA PRO A 39 7.89 -12.40 4.36
C PRO A 39 8.09 -12.20 2.87
N ASP A 40 7.08 -11.70 2.18
CA ASP A 40 7.12 -11.50 0.72
C ASP A 40 7.53 -10.08 0.35
N ALA A 41 7.53 -9.17 1.29
CA ALA A 41 7.79 -7.74 1.07
C ALA A 41 6.84 -7.17 0.02
N THR A 42 5.55 -7.53 0.12
CA THR A 42 4.52 -7.08 -0.81
C THR A 42 3.40 -6.37 -0.08
N LEU A 43 2.67 -5.54 -0.82
CA LEU A 43 1.52 -4.82 -0.30
C LEU A 43 0.35 -5.04 -1.25
N ASP A 44 -0.70 -5.69 -0.76
CA ASP A 44 -1.93 -5.88 -1.51
C ASP A 44 -2.90 -4.77 -1.11
N VAL A 45 -3.44 -4.07 -2.10
CA VAL A 45 -4.37 -2.99 -1.84
C VAL A 45 -5.58 -3.13 -2.75
N SER A 46 -6.75 -2.91 -2.16
CA SER A 46 -8.03 -2.84 -2.87
C SER A 46 -8.57 -1.44 -2.72
N PHE A 47 -8.91 -0.81 -3.82
CA PHE A 47 -9.34 0.59 -3.79
C PHE A 47 -10.36 0.85 -4.89
N ASP A 48 -11.10 1.94 -4.72
CA ASP A 48 -12.07 2.40 -5.71
C ASP A 48 -11.34 3.31 -6.70
N ASP A 49 -11.11 2.82 -7.90
CA ASP A 49 -10.32 3.54 -8.91
C ASP A 49 -11.04 4.78 -9.43
N ALA A 50 -12.30 4.96 -9.13
CA ALA A 50 -13.03 6.19 -9.43
C ALA A 50 -12.78 7.28 -8.38
N THR A 51 -12.33 6.89 -7.19
CA THR A 51 -12.10 7.81 -6.07
C THR A 51 -10.63 8.13 -5.88
N ILE A 52 -9.76 7.13 -6.05
CA ILE A 52 -8.32 7.27 -5.84
C ILE A 52 -7.60 6.47 -6.92
N ASP A 53 -6.42 6.90 -7.30
CA ASP A 53 -5.63 6.18 -8.29
C ASP A 53 -4.42 5.50 -7.63
N LEU A 54 -3.81 4.58 -8.39
CA LEU A 54 -2.67 3.83 -7.90
C LEU A 54 -1.46 4.73 -7.65
N ASP A 55 -1.29 5.78 -8.45
CA ASP A 55 -0.17 6.71 -8.26
C ASP A 55 -0.23 7.38 -6.90
N THR A 56 -1.43 7.75 -6.43
CA THR A 56 -1.59 8.34 -5.11
C THR A 56 -1.20 7.36 -4.02
N ILE A 57 -1.57 6.09 -4.18
CA ILE A 57 -1.21 5.04 -3.23
C ILE A 57 0.31 4.86 -3.19
N LYS A 58 0.94 4.78 -4.35
CA LYS A 58 2.40 4.65 -4.43
C LYS A 58 3.10 5.84 -3.80
N GLN A 59 2.59 7.03 -4.07
CA GLN A 59 3.17 8.25 -3.51
C GLN A 59 3.08 8.25 -1.99
N THR A 60 1.97 7.78 -1.43
CA THR A 60 1.80 7.67 0.01
C THR A 60 2.82 6.72 0.61
N ILE A 61 3.07 5.59 -0.05
CA ILE A 61 4.08 4.63 0.40
C ILE A 61 5.47 5.27 0.39
N GLU A 62 5.79 5.99 -0.68
CA GLU A 62 7.08 6.67 -0.80
C GLU A 62 7.27 7.74 0.27
N GLU A 63 6.20 8.43 0.63
CA GLU A 63 6.23 9.45 1.68
C GLU A 63 6.55 8.85 3.04
N GLN A 64 6.28 7.58 3.24
CA GLN A 64 6.64 6.87 4.47
C GLN A 64 8.11 6.44 4.46
N GLY A 65 8.83 6.67 3.37
CA GLY A 65 10.24 6.35 3.27
C GLY A 65 10.53 5.00 2.65
N TYR A 66 9.59 4.43 1.93
CA TYR A 66 9.75 3.11 1.30
C TYR A 66 9.72 3.22 -0.21
N ALA A 67 10.62 2.49 -0.88
CA ALA A 67 10.56 2.35 -2.32
C ALA A 67 9.42 1.39 -2.68
N VAL A 68 8.72 1.68 -3.77
CA VAL A 68 7.61 0.84 -4.20
C VAL A 68 7.76 0.54 -5.69
N PHE A 69 7.51 -0.72 -6.06
CA PHE A 69 7.60 -1.20 -7.43
C PHE A 69 6.32 -1.96 -7.79
N GLY A 70 5.94 -1.86 -9.01
CA GLY A 70 4.74 -2.51 -9.50
C GLY A 70 3.90 -1.59 -10.32
#